data_c0f93f56a19ebfb7fee3536dcb0b37e9
#
_entry.id   c0f93f56a19ebfb7fee3536dcb0b37e9
#
_cell.length_a   1.000
_cell.length_b   1.000
_cell.length_c   1.000
_cell.angle_alpha   90.00
_cell.angle_beta   90.00
_cell.angle_gamma   90.00
#
_symmetry.space_group_name_H-M   'P 1'
#
loop_
_entity.id
_entity.type
_entity.pdbx_description
1 polymer ?
#
loop_
_entity_poly.entity_id
_entity_poly.type
_entity_poly.pdbx_seq_one_letter_code
_entity_poly.pdbx_strand_id
1 'polypeptide(L)'
;MAVPARAGRLGALVWGAVGLAVLAGVAYGLWGSRTDAGNAAAQASAASEAMPMRQGDSGLPLPRFVTLKADRVNVRRGPSGDHQVTWVFTRKGLPVEIVAEFEHWRRIRDSDGAEGWVYHSLLSGRRGVLVAPWSDAKPVPLLDAVAADAKPVAMLGTGVMAEVDSCTGAWCRISVEGHDGWVDQAKLWGVYPGEEVD
;
A
#
# COMPACT_ATOMS: atom_id res chain seq x y z
N MET A 1 46.14 7.23 10.81
CA MET A 1 45.58 8.47 11.41
C MET A 1 44.37 8.08 12.23
N ALA A 2 44.49 8.15 13.51
CA ALA A 2 43.51 7.68 14.50
C ALA A 2 42.57 8.83 14.87
N VAL A 3 41.30 8.52 15.01
CA VAL A 3 40.24 9.43 15.51
C VAL A 3 40.01 9.12 16.98
N PRO A 4 40.02 10.10 17.89
CA PRO A 4 39.84 9.87 19.31
C PRO A 4 38.35 9.79 19.72
N ALA A 5 38.06 8.87 20.60
CA ALA A 5 36.86 8.74 21.39
C ALA A 5 36.68 9.93 22.37
N ARG A 6 35.44 10.35 22.57
CA ARG A 6 35.08 11.30 23.61
C ARG A 6 34.13 10.64 24.60
N ALA A 7 34.68 10.45 25.81
CA ALA A 7 34.00 9.95 27.00
C ALA A 7 33.21 11.06 27.72
N GLY A 8 32.11 10.67 28.28
CA GLY A 8 31.63 10.89 29.61
C GLY A 8 31.22 12.28 30.09
N ARG A 9 30.04 12.33 30.67
CA ARG A 9 29.82 12.98 31.98
C ARG A 9 28.55 12.38 32.65
N LEU A 10 28.86 11.71 33.75
CA LEU A 10 27.93 11.46 34.86
C LEU A 10 27.62 12.80 35.55
N GLY A 11 26.41 13.01 35.96
CA GLY A 11 25.95 14.10 36.80
C GLY A 11 24.89 13.62 37.77
N ALA A 12 25.25 13.65 38.99
CA ALA A 12 24.77 13.10 40.24
C ALA A 12 23.48 13.76 40.78
N LEU A 13 22.70 12.94 41.42
CA LEU A 13 21.92 13.08 42.69
C LEU A 13 21.69 14.45 43.30
N VAL A 14 20.41 14.80 43.55
CA VAL A 14 20.02 15.55 44.74
C VAL A 14 18.75 14.94 45.34
N TRP A 15 18.88 14.56 46.58
CA TRP A 15 17.85 14.18 47.54
C TRP A 15 17.10 15.41 48.04
N GLY A 16 15.80 15.30 48.27
CA GLY A 16 15.02 16.26 49.03
C GLY A 16 13.83 15.58 49.67
N ALA A 17 13.96 15.28 50.93
CA ALA A 17 12.94 14.69 51.78
C ALA A 17 12.09 15.76 52.47
N VAL A 18 10.99 15.29 53.07
CA VAL A 18 10.23 15.83 54.22
C VAL A 18 8.92 16.56 53.90
N GLY A 19 7.85 16.01 54.45
CA GLY A 19 6.59 16.70 54.70
C GLY A 19 5.43 15.73 55.09
N LEU A 20 5.39 15.45 56.38
CA LEU A 20 4.36 14.65 57.08
C LEU A 20 3.11 15.50 57.41
N ALA A 21 1.98 14.80 57.62
CA ALA A 21 0.76 15.15 58.34
C ALA A 21 -0.41 15.70 57.48
N VAL A 22 -1.69 15.34 57.65
CA VAL A 22 -2.48 14.95 58.83
C VAL A 22 -3.78 14.28 58.34
N LEU A 23 -4.25 13.31 59.12
CA LEU A 23 -5.53 12.62 59.08
C LEU A 23 -6.75 13.57 59.23
N ALA A 24 -7.79 13.33 58.48
CA ALA A 24 -9.18 13.39 58.96
C ALA A 24 -10.09 12.81 57.89
N GLY A 25 -10.71 11.79 58.12
CA GLY A 25 -11.79 11.01 57.90
C GLY A 25 -13.07 11.71 57.50
N VAL A 26 -13.78 11.04 56.66
CA VAL A 26 -15.23 10.78 56.79
C VAL A 26 -15.59 9.76 55.69
N ALA A 27 -16.07 8.62 56.11
CA ALA A 27 -16.75 7.65 55.27
C ALA A 27 -18.07 8.23 54.75
N TYR A 28 -18.41 7.95 53.49
CA TYR A 28 -19.76 7.64 53.04
C TYR A 28 -19.75 7.41 51.50
N GLY A 29 -20.34 6.32 51.06
CA GLY A 29 -20.79 6.19 49.69
C GLY A 29 -20.18 5.06 48.91
N LEU A 30 -20.53 3.83 49.27
CA LEU A 30 -20.49 2.68 48.36
C LEU A 30 -21.48 2.94 47.21
N TRP A 31 -20.97 3.42 46.07
CA TRP A 31 -21.65 3.21 44.78
C TRP A 31 -20.64 2.74 43.76
N GLY A 32 -20.88 1.50 43.37
CA GLY A 32 -20.05 0.82 42.42
C GLY A 32 -20.04 1.50 41.09
N SER A 33 -18.90 2.08 40.75
CA SER A 33 -18.56 2.41 39.37
C SER A 33 -18.17 1.10 38.69
N ARG A 34 -19.15 0.48 38.03
CA ARG A 34 -18.83 -0.50 37.00
C ARG A 34 -17.99 0.23 35.96
N THR A 35 -16.73 -0.07 35.94
CA THR A 35 -15.82 0.36 34.88
C THR A 35 -16.25 -0.30 33.59
N ASP A 36 -16.79 0.50 32.69
CA ASP A 36 -17.03 0.16 31.29
C ASP A 36 -15.68 -0.01 30.56
N ALA A 37 -14.95 -1.05 30.94
CA ALA A 37 -13.72 -1.45 30.25
C ALA A 37 -14.00 -2.35 29.03
N GLY A 38 -15.28 -2.57 28.71
CA GLY A 38 -15.69 -3.47 27.61
C GLY A 38 -15.86 -2.82 26.24
N ASN A 39 -15.85 -1.48 26.15
CA ASN A 39 -16.23 -0.82 24.89
C ASN A 39 -15.05 -0.19 24.13
N ALA A 40 -13.85 -0.19 24.68
CA ALA A 40 -12.67 0.36 24.00
C ALA A 40 -12.01 -0.62 23.02
N ALA A 41 -12.26 -1.93 23.18
CA ALA A 41 -11.67 -2.96 22.30
C ALA A 41 -12.52 -3.22 21.03
N ALA A 42 -13.77 -2.78 21.00
CA ALA A 42 -14.66 -2.99 19.84
C ALA A 42 -14.57 -1.88 18.77
N GLN A 43 -13.83 -0.80 19.03
CA GLN A 43 -13.73 0.33 18.09
C GLN A 43 -12.41 0.34 17.28
N ALA A 44 -11.51 -0.59 17.52
CA ALA A 44 -10.25 -0.70 16.78
C ALA A 44 -10.34 -1.59 15.52
N SER A 45 -11.51 -2.16 15.22
CA SER A 45 -11.70 -3.06 14.05
C SER A 45 -12.44 -2.44 12.88
N ALA A 46 -12.67 -1.13 12.87
CA ALA A 46 -13.46 -0.48 11.84
C ALA A 46 -12.69 0.68 11.21
N ALA A 47 -11.67 0.39 10.43
CA ALA A 47 -11.16 1.37 9.46
C ALA A 47 -10.32 0.69 8.37
N SER A 48 -10.86 -0.32 7.71
CA SER A 48 -10.62 -0.46 6.27
C SER A 48 -11.76 0.29 5.57
N GLU A 49 -11.77 1.62 5.68
CA GLU A 49 -12.66 2.44 4.88
C GLU A 49 -12.27 2.26 3.42
N ALA A 50 -13.02 1.44 2.70
CA ALA A 50 -12.98 1.39 1.27
C ALA A 50 -13.17 2.83 0.76
N MET A 51 -12.16 3.37 0.10
CA MET A 51 -12.24 4.73 -0.45
C MET A 51 -13.49 4.82 -1.34
N PRO A 52 -14.33 5.87 -1.17
CA PRO A 52 -15.55 5.97 -1.95
C PRO A 52 -15.21 6.00 -3.43
N MET A 53 -15.64 4.98 -4.16
CA MET A 53 -15.46 4.92 -5.61
C MET A 53 -16.29 6.05 -6.24
N ARG A 54 -15.60 6.97 -6.90
CA ARG A 54 -16.23 8.01 -7.72
C ARG A 54 -16.29 7.52 -9.16
N GLN A 55 -17.27 7.99 -9.91
CA GLN A 55 -17.30 7.79 -11.34
C GLN A 55 -16.49 8.91 -12.00
N GLY A 56 -15.54 8.55 -12.86
CA GLY A 56 -14.77 9.52 -13.64
C GLY A 56 -15.55 10.03 -14.85
N ASP A 57 -14.98 11.02 -15.56
CA ASP A 57 -15.57 11.58 -16.79
C ASP A 57 -15.74 10.55 -17.90
N SER A 58 -14.94 9.48 -17.89
CA SER A 58 -15.05 8.33 -18.79
C SER A 58 -16.21 7.38 -18.46
N GLY A 59 -16.93 7.60 -17.36
CA GLY A 59 -17.95 6.70 -16.83
C GLY A 59 -17.39 5.48 -16.09
N LEU A 60 -16.06 5.37 -15.97
CA LEU A 60 -15.37 4.28 -15.24
C LEU A 60 -15.09 4.67 -13.78
N PRO A 61 -15.01 3.68 -12.89
CA PRO A 61 -14.73 3.95 -11.48
C PRO A 61 -13.36 4.58 -11.26
N LEU A 62 -13.24 5.40 -10.22
CA LEU A 62 -12.01 5.98 -9.71
C LEU A 62 -11.91 5.71 -8.20
N PRO A 63 -10.74 5.32 -7.70
CA PRO A 63 -9.54 4.98 -8.47
C PRO A 63 -9.68 3.63 -9.19
N ARG A 64 -8.80 3.35 -10.16
CA ARG A 64 -8.71 2.04 -10.84
C ARG A 64 -7.32 1.77 -11.38
N PHE A 65 -6.93 0.50 -11.41
CA PHE A 65 -5.68 0.08 -12.01
C PHE A 65 -5.80 -0.14 -13.52
N VAL A 66 -4.74 0.24 -14.22
CA VAL A 66 -4.52 0.05 -15.66
C VAL A 66 -3.04 -0.22 -15.91
N THR A 67 -2.66 -0.57 -17.14
CA THR A 67 -1.26 -0.74 -17.51
C THR A 67 -0.82 0.24 -18.59
N LEU A 68 0.47 0.54 -18.64
CA LEU A 68 1.07 1.32 -19.72
C LEU A 68 1.06 0.49 -21.02
N LYS A 69 0.53 1.09 -22.11
CA LYS A 69 0.39 0.43 -23.41
C LYS A 69 1.65 0.50 -24.26
N ALA A 70 2.51 1.50 -24.02
CA ALA A 70 3.70 1.79 -24.81
C ALA A 70 4.97 1.64 -23.98
N ASP A 71 6.09 1.36 -24.68
CA ASP A 71 7.41 1.28 -24.05
C ASP A 71 7.95 2.64 -23.59
N ARG A 72 7.41 3.74 -24.12
CA ARG A 72 7.75 5.09 -23.72
C ARG A 72 6.50 5.91 -23.44
N VAL A 73 6.31 6.33 -22.20
CA VAL A 73 5.17 7.12 -21.76
C VAL A 73 5.64 8.34 -20.98
N ASN A 74 5.39 9.52 -21.55
CA ASN A 74 5.66 10.78 -20.88
C ASN A 74 4.62 11.07 -19.82
N VAL A 75 5.06 11.35 -18.61
CA VAL A 75 4.23 11.84 -17.51
C VAL A 75 4.46 13.32 -17.33
N ARG A 76 3.36 14.08 -17.28
CA ARG A 76 3.39 15.55 -17.27
C ARG A 76 2.87 16.11 -15.95
N ARG A 77 3.24 17.35 -15.67
CA ARG A 77 2.80 18.06 -14.46
C ARG A 77 1.30 18.39 -14.48
N GLY A 78 0.68 18.51 -15.64
CA GLY A 78 -0.73 18.88 -15.81
C GLY A 78 -1.38 18.24 -17.04
N PRO A 79 -2.71 18.37 -17.16
CA PRO A 79 -3.52 17.70 -18.17
C PRO A 79 -3.52 18.44 -19.52
N SER A 80 -2.34 18.70 -20.08
CA SER A 80 -2.16 19.30 -21.42
C SER A 80 -0.81 18.89 -22.00
N GLY A 81 -0.71 18.89 -23.34
CA GLY A 81 0.53 18.69 -24.08
C GLY A 81 1.59 19.76 -23.81
N ASP A 82 1.18 20.94 -23.38
CA ASP A 82 2.06 22.10 -23.09
C ASP A 82 2.73 22.01 -21.73
N HIS A 83 2.18 21.18 -20.82
CA HIS A 83 2.81 20.98 -19.53
C HIS A 83 4.12 20.21 -19.64
N GLN A 84 5.09 20.63 -18.82
CA GLN A 84 6.39 20.00 -18.74
C GLN A 84 6.29 18.51 -18.43
N VAL A 85 7.09 17.69 -19.12
CA VAL A 85 7.31 16.29 -18.78
C VAL A 85 8.11 16.23 -17.49
N THR A 86 7.59 15.53 -16.50
CA THR A 86 8.21 15.37 -15.18
C THR A 86 9.13 14.17 -15.18
N TRP A 87 8.66 13.03 -15.74
CA TRP A 87 9.45 11.82 -15.97
C TRP A 87 8.91 11.01 -17.15
N VAL A 88 9.61 9.96 -17.50
CA VAL A 88 9.25 9.07 -18.60
C VAL A 88 9.33 7.64 -18.13
N PHE A 89 8.24 6.92 -18.25
CA PHE A 89 8.28 5.46 -18.11
C PHE A 89 8.83 4.81 -19.39
N THR A 90 9.61 3.75 -19.20
CA THR A 90 10.27 3.01 -20.29
C THR A 90 9.92 1.53 -20.31
N ARG A 91 8.83 1.11 -19.62
CA ARG A 91 8.38 -0.28 -19.56
C ARG A 91 6.90 -0.39 -19.90
N LYS A 92 6.59 -1.04 -21.01
CA LYS A 92 5.22 -1.46 -21.36
C LYS A 92 4.70 -2.46 -20.32
N GLY A 93 3.40 -2.43 -20.04
CA GLY A 93 2.76 -3.34 -19.09
C GLY A 93 2.89 -2.92 -17.62
N LEU A 94 3.65 -1.86 -17.31
CA LEU A 94 3.78 -1.36 -15.94
C LEU A 94 2.39 -0.95 -15.42
N PRO A 95 1.93 -1.49 -14.26
CA PRO A 95 0.69 -1.09 -13.66
C PRO A 95 0.80 0.31 -13.07
N VAL A 96 -0.26 1.09 -13.24
CA VAL A 96 -0.45 2.41 -12.63
C VAL A 96 -1.90 2.55 -12.21
N GLU A 97 -2.15 3.35 -11.19
CA GLU A 97 -3.49 3.62 -10.72
C GLU A 97 -3.99 4.97 -11.28
N ILE A 98 -5.15 4.99 -11.95
CA ILE A 98 -5.81 6.25 -12.34
C ILE A 98 -6.55 6.78 -11.11
N VAL A 99 -6.18 7.96 -10.64
CA VAL A 99 -6.76 8.62 -9.47
C VAL A 99 -7.67 9.79 -9.83
N ALA A 100 -7.52 10.36 -11.04
CA ALA A 100 -8.39 11.42 -11.56
C ALA A 100 -8.41 11.42 -13.09
N GLU A 101 -9.43 12.06 -13.65
CA GLU A 101 -9.59 12.27 -15.09
C GLU A 101 -9.84 13.74 -15.39
N PHE A 102 -9.37 14.18 -16.53
CA PHE A 102 -9.67 15.49 -17.10
C PHE A 102 -9.62 15.35 -18.64
N GLU A 103 -10.74 15.45 -19.31
CA GLU A 103 -10.86 15.25 -20.75
C GLU A 103 -10.16 13.97 -21.24
N HIS A 104 -9.09 14.11 -22.05
CA HIS A 104 -8.29 12.99 -22.56
C HIS A 104 -7.11 12.61 -21.65
N TRP A 105 -6.96 13.25 -20.50
CA TRP A 105 -5.85 13.03 -19.59
C TRP A 105 -6.27 12.22 -18.37
N ARG A 106 -5.35 11.41 -17.89
CA ARG A 106 -5.51 10.60 -16.68
C ARG A 106 -4.40 10.96 -15.71
N ARG A 107 -4.78 11.37 -14.50
CA ARG A 107 -3.81 11.49 -13.41
C ARG A 107 -3.55 10.10 -12.88
N ILE A 108 -2.30 9.68 -13.04
CA ILE A 108 -1.87 8.36 -12.60
C ILE A 108 -1.04 8.48 -11.33
N ARG A 109 -1.02 7.39 -10.56
CA ARG A 109 -0.12 7.17 -9.42
C ARG A 109 0.63 5.86 -9.67
N ASP A 110 1.94 5.86 -9.44
CA ASP A 110 2.76 4.66 -9.52
C ASP A 110 2.92 3.96 -8.16
N SER A 111 3.66 2.86 -8.13
CA SER A 111 3.91 2.07 -6.92
C SER A 111 4.69 2.81 -5.84
N ASP A 112 5.43 3.85 -6.19
CA ASP A 112 6.20 4.69 -5.28
C ASP A 112 5.38 5.87 -4.76
N GLY A 113 4.13 6.02 -5.23
CA GLY A 113 3.22 7.11 -4.88
C GLY A 113 3.42 8.38 -5.69
N ALA A 114 4.29 8.39 -6.72
CA ALA A 114 4.48 9.54 -7.57
C ALA A 114 3.28 9.72 -8.52
N GLU A 115 2.82 10.98 -8.68
CA GLU A 115 1.63 11.29 -9.47
C GLU A 115 1.94 12.26 -10.61
N GLY A 116 1.25 12.04 -11.74
CA GLY A 116 1.30 12.93 -12.88
C GLY A 116 0.29 12.56 -13.96
N TRP A 117 0.30 13.30 -15.05
CA TRP A 117 -0.72 13.21 -16.10
C TRP A 117 -0.20 12.49 -17.34
N VAL A 118 -0.99 11.53 -17.81
CA VAL A 118 -0.72 10.72 -18.99
C VAL A 118 -1.92 10.80 -19.93
N TYR A 119 -1.67 10.81 -21.24
CA TYR A 119 -2.73 10.80 -22.24
C TYR A 119 -3.38 9.42 -22.31
N HIS A 120 -4.71 9.36 -22.31
CA HIS A 120 -5.47 8.11 -22.12
C HIS A 120 -5.12 7.00 -23.12
N SER A 121 -4.76 7.33 -24.37
CA SER A 121 -4.45 6.32 -25.38
C SER A 121 -3.17 5.55 -25.13
N LEU A 122 -2.32 6.04 -24.21
CA LEU A 122 -1.10 5.37 -23.75
C LEU A 122 -1.35 4.36 -22.61
N LEU A 123 -2.61 4.22 -22.20
CA LEU A 123 -3.06 3.31 -21.16
C LEU A 123 -3.87 2.16 -21.74
N SER A 124 -3.85 1.02 -21.07
CA SER A 124 -4.59 -0.19 -21.43
C SER A 124 -5.35 -0.70 -20.21
N GLY A 125 -6.59 -1.14 -20.40
CA GLY A 125 -7.40 -1.79 -19.38
C GLY A 125 -6.93 -3.19 -18.96
N ARG A 126 -5.85 -3.71 -19.56
CA ARG A 126 -5.25 -4.99 -19.11
C ARG A 126 -4.79 -4.87 -17.66
N ARG A 127 -4.97 -5.94 -16.93
CA ARG A 127 -4.54 -6.01 -15.53
C ARG A 127 -3.13 -6.54 -15.44
N GLY A 128 -2.26 -5.75 -14.86
CA GLY A 128 -0.89 -6.12 -14.54
C GLY A 128 -0.60 -5.81 -13.08
N VAL A 129 0.40 -6.47 -12.53
CA VAL A 129 0.83 -6.29 -11.15
C VAL A 129 2.35 -6.17 -11.04
N LEU A 130 2.80 -5.52 -9.97
CA LEU A 130 4.16 -5.60 -9.47
C LEU A 130 4.19 -6.42 -8.19
N VAL A 131 5.14 -7.33 -8.10
CA VAL A 131 5.34 -8.16 -6.91
C VAL A 131 6.04 -7.35 -5.85
N ALA A 132 5.40 -7.15 -4.69
CA ALA A 132 5.90 -6.51 -3.47
C ALA A 132 6.86 -5.32 -3.70
N PRO A 133 6.50 -4.28 -4.49
CA PRO A 133 7.42 -3.20 -4.86
C PRO A 133 7.87 -2.35 -3.68
N TRP A 134 7.16 -2.41 -2.55
CA TRP A 134 7.44 -1.70 -1.30
C TRP A 134 8.38 -2.44 -0.35
N SER A 135 8.89 -3.60 -0.73
CA SER A 135 9.64 -4.48 0.15
C SER A 135 11.03 -4.77 -0.39
N ASP A 136 12.06 -4.49 0.40
CA ASP A 136 13.43 -4.98 0.16
C ASP A 136 13.56 -6.47 0.55
N ALA A 137 12.42 -7.13 0.78
CA ALA A 137 12.31 -8.40 1.45
C ALA A 137 12.52 -9.58 0.50
N LYS A 138 12.35 -10.73 1.12
CA LYS A 138 12.49 -12.07 0.56
C LYS A 138 11.64 -12.25 -0.71
N PRO A 139 12.12 -13.05 -1.67
CA PRO A 139 11.32 -13.43 -2.83
C PRO A 139 9.95 -13.98 -2.44
N VAL A 140 8.93 -13.63 -3.22
CA VAL A 140 7.55 -14.07 -3.03
C VAL A 140 7.34 -15.39 -3.79
N PRO A 141 6.81 -16.45 -3.16
CA PRO A 141 6.56 -17.70 -3.85
C PRO A 141 5.38 -17.55 -4.83
N LEU A 142 5.57 -18.03 -6.04
CA LEU A 142 4.52 -18.34 -7.01
C LEU A 142 4.12 -19.80 -6.78
N LEU A 143 2.90 -20.04 -6.32
CA LEU A 143 2.44 -21.38 -5.90
C LEU A 143 1.67 -22.09 -7.02
N ASP A 144 1.75 -23.42 -7.07
CA ASP A 144 0.99 -24.26 -8.02
C ASP A 144 -0.51 -24.30 -7.70
N ALA A 145 -0.90 -24.09 -6.45
CA ALA A 145 -2.28 -24.11 -5.99
C ALA A 145 -2.51 -23.18 -4.79
N VAL A 146 -3.77 -22.92 -4.47
CA VAL A 146 -4.19 -22.28 -3.22
C VAL A 146 -4.51 -23.38 -2.22
N ALA A 147 -3.48 -23.95 -1.60
CA ALA A 147 -3.60 -25.05 -0.64
C ALA A 147 -2.49 -24.97 0.41
N ALA A 148 -2.71 -25.62 1.55
CA ALA A 148 -1.74 -25.62 2.65
C ALA A 148 -0.44 -26.38 2.32
N ASP A 149 -0.48 -27.30 1.37
CA ASP A 149 0.64 -28.11 0.88
C ASP A 149 1.14 -27.67 -0.50
N ALA A 150 0.70 -26.49 -0.97
CA ALA A 150 1.09 -25.92 -2.25
C ALA A 150 2.61 -25.75 -2.36
N LYS A 151 3.12 -26.04 -3.54
CA LYS A 151 4.55 -25.98 -3.83
C LYS A 151 4.89 -24.73 -4.65
N PRO A 152 6.04 -24.10 -4.40
CA PRO A 152 6.49 -23.00 -5.24
C PRO A 152 6.89 -23.52 -6.63
N VAL A 153 6.25 -22.96 -7.66
CA VAL A 153 6.64 -23.13 -9.08
C VAL A 153 7.85 -22.24 -9.38
N ALA A 154 7.87 -21.05 -8.79
CA ALA A 154 8.96 -20.09 -8.92
C ALA A 154 9.06 -19.20 -7.68
N MET A 155 10.18 -18.51 -7.53
CA MET A 155 10.39 -17.47 -6.51
C MET A 155 10.53 -16.13 -7.22
N LEU A 156 9.58 -15.24 -6.98
CA LEU A 156 9.50 -13.93 -7.63
C LEU A 156 10.26 -12.88 -6.83
N GLY A 157 11.15 -12.16 -7.48
CA GLY A 157 11.81 -11.00 -6.88
C GLY A 157 10.85 -9.81 -6.74
N THR A 158 11.24 -8.84 -5.90
CA THR A 158 10.49 -7.57 -5.75
C THR A 158 10.51 -6.77 -7.04
N GLY A 159 9.40 -6.12 -7.37
CA GLY A 159 9.25 -5.31 -8.59
C GLY A 159 9.17 -6.12 -9.89
N VAL A 160 9.07 -7.45 -9.82
CA VAL A 160 8.75 -8.28 -10.97
C VAL A 160 7.35 -7.96 -11.46
N MET A 161 7.21 -7.71 -12.77
CA MET A 161 5.91 -7.50 -13.41
C MET A 161 5.30 -8.83 -13.82
N ALA A 162 4.00 -8.95 -13.62
CA ALA A 162 3.21 -10.08 -14.08
C ALA A 162 1.86 -9.63 -14.66
N GLU A 163 1.25 -10.45 -15.50
CA GLU A 163 -0.13 -10.29 -15.93
C GLU A 163 -1.06 -11.00 -14.95
N VAL A 164 -2.23 -10.40 -14.70
CA VAL A 164 -3.26 -11.00 -13.83
C VAL A 164 -4.23 -11.76 -14.71
N ASP A 165 -4.40 -13.05 -14.42
CA ASP A 165 -5.40 -13.89 -15.06
C ASP A 165 -6.74 -13.83 -14.29
N SER A 166 -6.66 -13.96 -12.94
CA SER A 166 -7.84 -13.86 -12.07
C SER A 166 -7.44 -13.57 -10.62
N CYS A 167 -8.37 -13.02 -9.83
CA CYS A 167 -8.19 -12.84 -8.38
C CYS A 167 -9.46 -13.26 -7.62
N THR A 168 -9.28 -13.85 -6.44
CA THR A 168 -10.36 -14.37 -5.58
C THR A 168 -10.62 -13.51 -4.34
N GLY A 169 -10.05 -12.31 -4.29
CA GLY A 169 -10.10 -11.44 -3.11
C GLY A 169 -8.98 -11.71 -2.08
N ALA A 170 -8.36 -12.88 -2.10
CA ALA A 170 -7.22 -13.22 -1.24
C ALA A 170 -5.98 -13.66 -2.03
N TRP A 171 -6.18 -14.30 -3.16
CA TRP A 171 -5.14 -14.84 -4.03
C TRP A 171 -5.38 -14.38 -5.46
N CYS A 172 -4.30 -14.10 -6.17
CA CYS A 172 -4.35 -13.86 -7.61
C CYS A 172 -3.58 -14.93 -8.36
N ARG A 173 -4.16 -15.42 -9.44
CA ARG A 173 -3.46 -16.19 -10.46
C ARG A 173 -2.78 -15.21 -11.39
N ILE A 174 -1.48 -15.37 -11.56
CA ILE A 174 -0.66 -14.48 -12.39
C ILE A 174 0.21 -15.29 -13.34
N SER A 175 0.52 -14.67 -14.47
CA SER A 175 1.44 -15.18 -15.47
C SER A 175 2.69 -14.31 -15.52
N VAL A 176 3.88 -14.91 -15.40
CA VAL A 176 5.18 -14.24 -15.43
C VAL A 176 6.23 -15.09 -16.12
N GLU A 177 6.84 -14.58 -17.19
CA GLU A 177 7.96 -15.23 -17.91
C GLU A 177 7.68 -16.70 -18.28
N GLY A 178 6.44 -17.04 -18.62
CA GLY A 178 6.04 -18.41 -19.01
C GLY A 178 5.73 -19.32 -17.83
N HIS A 179 5.67 -18.81 -16.62
CA HIS A 179 5.21 -19.51 -15.43
C HIS A 179 3.87 -18.96 -14.97
N ASP A 180 2.92 -19.83 -14.67
CA ASP A 180 1.61 -19.50 -14.12
C ASP A 180 1.50 -20.01 -12.70
N GLY A 181 0.83 -19.26 -11.84
CA GLY A 181 0.64 -19.70 -10.47
C GLY A 181 -0.11 -18.69 -9.61
N TRP A 182 -0.20 -18.99 -8.33
CA TRP A 182 -0.94 -18.23 -7.34
C TRP A 182 -0.01 -17.43 -6.42
N VAL A 183 -0.37 -16.19 -6.17
CA VAL A 183 0.33 -15.29 -5.24
C VAL A 183 -0.69 -14.66 -4.31
N ASP A 184 -0.31 -14.50 -3.03
CA ASP A 184 -1.08 -13.73 -2.05
C ASP A 184 -1.31 -12.30 -2.58
N GLN A 185 -2.58 -11.91 -2.69
CA GLN A 185 -2.99 -10.60 -3.22
C GLN A 185 -2.38 -9.44 -2.45
N ALA A 186 -2.15 -9.61 -1.13
CA ALA A 186 -1.49 -8.60 -0.31
C ALA A 186 -0.02 -8.34 -0.67
N LYS A 187 0.57 -9.17 -1.55
CA LYS A 187 1.93 -9.01 -2.07
C LYS A 187 1.97 -8.35 -3.45
N LEU A 188 0.84 -7.87 -3.95
CA LEU A 188 0.72 -7.34 -5.30
C LEU A 188 0.31 -5.86 -5.29
N TRP A 189 0.97 -5.05 -6.10
CA TRP A 189 0.54 -3.72 -6.52
C TRP A 189 -0.10 -3.83 -7.90
N GLY A 190 -1.29 -3.31 -8.08
CA GLY A 190 -2.04 -3.40 -9.33
C GLY A 190 -3.42 -4.04 -9.15
N VAL A 191 -3.73 -4.48 -7.92
CA VAL A 191 -5.03 -4.96 -7.47
C VAL A 191 -5.36 -4.37 -6.10
N TYR A 192 -6.64 -4.17 -5.81
CA TYR A 192 -7.08 -3.70 -4.50
C TYR A 192 -7.23 -4.87 -3.52
N PRO A 193 -7.03 -4.63 -2.22
CA PRO A 193 -7.33 -5.65 -1.21
C PRO A 193 -8.78 -6.14 -1.32
N GLY A 194 -8.97 -7.45 -1.43
CA GLY A 194 -10.30 -8.05 -1.57
C GLY A 194 -10.93 -7.93 -2.96
N GLU A 195 -10.23 -7.36 -3.94
CA GLU A 195 -10.73 -7.27 -5.32
C GLU A 195 -10.79 -8.65 -5.98
N GLU A 196 -11.91 -8.94 -6.61
CA GLU A 196 -12.09 -10.10 -7.48
C GLU A 196 -11.91 -9.66 -8.93
N VAL A 197 -11.16 -10.44 -9.70
CA VAL A 197 -10.87 -10.20 -11.12
C VAL A 197 -11.10 -11.52 -11.85
N ASP A 198 -11.94 -11.46 -12.89
CA ASP A 198 -12.28 -12.57 -13.80
C ASP A 198 -11.54 -12.43 -15.14
#